data_9a2144266d8053136378c9f42c3180a1
#
_entry.id   9a2144266d8053136378c9f42c3180a1
#
_cell.length_a   1.000
_cell.length_b   1.000
_cell.length_c   1.000
_cell.angle_alpha   90.00
_cell.angle_beta   90.00
_cell.angle_gamma   90.00
#
_symmetry.space_group_name_H-M   'P 1'
#
loop_
_entity.id
_entity.type
_entity.pdbx_description
1 polymer ?
#
loop_
_entity_poly.entity_id
_entity_poly.type
_entity_poly.pdbx_seq_one_letter_code
_entity_poly.pdbx_strand_id
1 'polypeptide(L)'
;LDKQCIVGIVRKKVMDFYGLTTGDMDGIVSQLKNTEGVHVAIFLYELEPQVFKVSLRSDELVDVSKIAAVFGGGGHIRAAGCTMSGSPYDVINNLTLYIEKQLLAEEEEETTEEEA
;
A
#
# COMPACT_ATOMS: atom_id res chain seq x y z
N LEU A 1 4.75 11.93 2.80
CA LEU A 1 3.52 11.16 2.49
C LEU A 1 2.33 11.48 3.38
N ASP A 2 2.39 12.52 4.16
CA ASP A 2 1.46 12.85 5.24
C ASP A 2 0.01 12.50 4.97
N LYS A 3 -0.64 13.27 4.11
CA LYS A 3 -2.08 13.18 3.88
C LYS A 3 -2.45 12.38 2.64
N GLN A 4 -1.46 11.88 1.93
CA GLN A 4 -1.67 11.18 0.66
C GLN A 4 -1.72 9.67 0.81
N CYS A 5 -1.18 9.15 1.92
CA CYS A 5 -1.08 7.72 2.16
C CYS A 5 -1.67 7.36 3.52
N ILE A 6 -2.46 6.30 3.55
CA ILE A 6 -3.01 5.76 4.79
C ILE A 6 -2.52 4.32 4.97
N VAL A 7 -2.21 3.94 6.20
CA VAL A 7 -1.70 2.61 6.52
C VAL A 7 -2.58 1.94 7.58
N GLY A 8 -2.97 0.70 7.34
CA GLY A 8 -3.64 -0.13 8.32
C GLY A 8 -2.85 -1.41 8.56
N ILE A 9 -2.84 -1.89 9.78
CA ILE A 9 -2.13 -3.11 10.17
C ILE A 9 -3.03 -3.96 11.05
N VAL A 10 -3.14 -5.25 10.73
CA VAL A 10 -3.86 -6.22 11.57
C VAL A 10 -2.94 -7.37 11.92
N ARG A 11 -2.78 -7.62 13.22
CA ARG A 11 -1.98 -8.74 13.73
C ARG A 11 -2.78 -10.03 13.67
N LYS A 12 -2.08 -11.15 13.52
CA LYS A 12 -2.69 -12.47 13.41
C LYS A 12 -3.60 -12.79 14.60
N LYS A 13 -3.21 -12.44 15.80
CA LYS A 13 -4.02 -12.69 17.01
C LYS A 13 -5.37 -11.97 16.97
N VAL A 14 -5.43 -10.78 16.35
CA VAL A 14 -6.67 -10.02 16.18
C VAL A 14 -7.56 -10.68 15.14
N MET A 15 -6.97 -11.11 14.02
CA MET A 15 -7.69 -11.84 12.97
C MET A 15 -8.32 -13.13 13.55
N ASP A 16 -7.54 -13.89 14.29
CA ASP A 16 -8.00 -15.16 14.90
C ASP A 16 -9.10 -14.91 15.93
N PHE A 17 -8.94 -13.90 16.77
CA PHE A 17 -9.91 -13.57 17.81
C PHE A 17 -11.28 -13.21 17.22
N TYR A 18 -11.31 -12.42 16.14
CA TYR A 18 -12.56 -11.97 15.53
C TYR A 18 -13.00 -12.83 14.35
N GLY A 19 -12.26 -13.89 14.00
CA GLY A 19 -12.60 -14.76 12.87
C GLY A 19 -12.57 -14.04 11.54
N LEU A 20 -11.64 -13.09 11.35
CA LEU A 20 -11.54 -12.32 10.12
C LEU A 20 -10.97 -13.16 8.96
N THR A 21 -11.52 -12.95 7.77
CA THR A 21 -11.11 -13.63 6.54
C THR A 21 -10.34 -12.71 5.61
N THR A 22 -9.74 -13.25 4.56
CA THR A 22 -9.08 -12.45 3.51
C THR A 22 -10.05 -11.51 2.81
N GLY A 23 -11.32 -11.92 2.65
CA GLY A 23 -12.35 -11.06 2.08
C GLY A 23 -12.63 -9.85 2.96
N ASP A 24 -12.62 -10.03 4.28
CA ASP A 24 -12.77 -8.92 5.24
C ASP A 24 -11.62 -7.92 5.10
N MET A 25 -10.39 -8.43 4.91
CA MET A 25 -9.20 -7.59 4.73
C MET A 25 -9.30 -6.73 3.46
N ASP A 26 -9.77 -7.30 2.36
CA ASP A 26 -9.97 -6.56 1.11
C ASP A 26 -10.99 -5.45 1.27
N GLY A 27 -12.07 -5.70 2.00
CA GLY A 27 -13.08 -4.70 2.32
C GLY A 27 -12.52 -3.52 3.11
N ILE A 28 -11.69 -3.82 4.10
CA ILE A 28 -11.05 -2.80 4.93
C ILE A 28 -10.11 -1.91 4.10
N VAL A 29 -9.27 -2.48 3.26
CA VAL A 29 -8.32 -1.70 2.46
C VAL A 29 -9.04 -0.81 1.45
N SER A 30 -10.14 -1.27 0.89
CA SER A 30 -10.97 -0.46 -0.02
C SER A 30 -11.58 0.75 0.71
N GLN A 31 -12.06 0.55 1.93
CA GLN A 31 -12.58 1.65 2.75
C GLN A 31 -11.50 2.66 3.11
N LEU A 32 -10.30 2.21 3.43
CA LEU A 32 -9.17 3.10 3.72
C LEU A 32 -8.86 3.99 2.51
N LYS A 33 -8.83 3.40 1.31
CA LYS A 33 -8.56 4.14 0.07
C LYS A 33 -9.62 5.22 -0.19
N ASN A 34 -10.87 4.95 0.18
CA ASN A 34 -11.98 5.90 -0.06
C ASN A 34 -12.01 7.07 0.93
N THR A 35 -11.07 7.13 1.86
CA THR A 35 -10.94 8.27 2.77
C THR A 35 -10.54 9.51 1.97
N GLU A 36 -11.19 10.64 2.24
CA GLU A 36 -10.93 11.89 1.53
C GLU A 36 -9.45 12.31 1.64
N GLY A 37 -8.87 12.70 0.52
CA GLY A 37 -7.47 13.13 0.44
C GLY A 37 -6.44 12.01 0.34
N VAL A 38 -6.88 10.76 0.39
CA VAL A 38 -5.98 9.60 0.31
C VAL A 38 -5.81 9.15 -1.13
N HIS A 39 -4.57 9.10 -1.58
CA HIS A 39 -4.21 8.62 -2.93
C HIS A 39 -3.70 7.20 -2.93
N VAL A 40 -3.14 6.73 -1.80
CA VAL A 40 -2.63 5.36 -1.66
C VAL A 40 -3.04 4.80 -0.29
N ALA A 41 -3.53 3.58 -0.29
CA ALA A 41 -3.77 2.82 0.94
C ALA A 41 -2.87 1.60 0.98
N ILE A 42 -2.19 1.44 2.10
CA ILE A 42 -1.34 0.28 2.40
C ILE A 42 -2.02 -0.48 3.54
N PHE A 43 -2.26 -1.76 3.34
CA PHE A 43 -2.84 -2.59 4.37
C PHE A 43 -1.99 -3.84 4.57
N LEU A 44 -1.56 -4.06 5.81
CA LEU A 44 -0.76 -5.22 6.20
C LEU A 44 -1.59 -6.12 7.12
N TYR A 45 -1.63 -7.42 6.82
CA TYR A 45 -2.09 -8.36 7.81
C TYR A 45 -1.08 -9.48 8.01
N GLU A 46 -0.90 -9.84 9.27
CA GLU A 46 0.14 -10.79 9.68
C GLU A 46 -0.27 -12.22 9.33
N LEU A 47 0.61 -12.92 8.60
CA LEU A 47 0.43 -14.33 8.27
C LEU A 47 1.08 -15.21 9.33
N GLU A 48 2.28 -14.81 9.75
CA GLU A 48 3.05 -15.42 10.83
C GLU A 48 4.02 -14.34 11.35
N PRO A 49 4.73 -14.56 12.46
CA PRO A 49 5.64 -13.54 13.00
C PRO A 49 6.59 -13.00 11.92
N GLN A 50 6.59 -11.68 11.74
CA GLN A 50 7.43 -10.97 10.79
C GLN A 50 7.18 -11.31 9.31
N VAL A 51 6.01 -11.86 8.99
CA VAL A 51 5.59 -12.09 7.61
C VAL A 51 4.20 -11.49 7.41
N PHE A 52 4.09 -10.56 6.47
CA PHE A 52 2.86 -9.83 6.22
C PHE A 52 2.37 -9.98 4.79
N LYS A 53 1.08 -10.18 4.65
CA LYS A 53 0.41 -9.96 3.37
C LYS A 53 0.17 -8.47 3.23
N VAL A 54 0.60 -7.92 2.11
CA VAL A 54 0.46 -6.49 1.81
C VAL A 54 -0.58 -6.32 0.72
N SER A 55 -1.56 -5.46 0.97
CA SER A 55 -2.54 -5.05 -0.02
C SER A 55 -2.38 -3.57 -0.29
N LEU A 56 -2.32 -3.21 -1.57
CA LEU A 56 -2.10 -1.83 -2.01
C LEU A 56 -3.28 -1.39 -2.88
N ARG A 57 -3.76 -0.18 -2.64
CA ARG A 57 -4.79 0.46 -3.45
C ARG A 57 -4.36 1.89 -3.76
N SER A 58 -4.73 2.37 -4.94
CA SER A 58 -4.35 3.73 -5.34
C SER A 58 -5.35 4.33 -6.32
N ASP A 59 -5.20 5.64 -6.52
CA ASP A 59 -5.85 6.36 -7.62
C ASP A 59 -4.82 6.55 -8.76
N GLU A 60 -5.07 7.51 -9.65
CA GLU A 60 -4.25 7.73 -10.84
C GLU A 60 -2.83 8.24 -10.57
N LEU A 61 -2.50 8.67 -9.35
CA LEU A 61 -1.19 9.22 -9.04
C LEU A 61 -0.10 8.17 -8.86
N VAL A 62 -0.47 6.95 -8.46
CA VAL A 62 0.49 5.90 -8.16
C VAL A 62 0.07 4.59 -8.81
N ASP A 63 1.02 3.92 -9.46
CA ASP A 63 0.85 2.58 -10.01
C ASP A 63 1.35 1.57 -8.98
N VAL A 64 0.43 0.95 -8.25
CA VAL A 64 0.79 -0.01 -7.19
C VAL A 64 1.23 -1.36 -7.73
N SER A 65 0.91 -1.70 -8.99
CA SER A 65 1.37 -2.94 -9.60
C SER A 65 2.90 -2.96 -9.73
N LYS A 66 3.50 -1.82 -10.05
CA LYS A 66 4.96 -1.68 -10.14
C LYS A 66 5.63 -1.85 -8.78
N ILE A 67 5.02 -1.31 -7.73
CA ILE A 67 5.53 -1.42 -6.37
C ILE A 67 5.45 -2.87 -5.90
N ALA A 68 4.30 -3.53 -6.08
CA ALA A 68 4.13 -4.92 -5.70
C ALA A 68 5.13 -5.83 -6.42
N ALA A 69 5.40 -5.56 -7.70
CA ALA A 69 6.35 -6.35 -8.51
C ALA A 69 7.78 -6.28 -7.94
N VAL A 70 8.20 -5.14 -7.38
CA VAL A 70 9.52 -5.02 -6.74
C VAL A 70 9.69 -6.04 -5.61
N PHE A 71 8.60 -6.36 -4.91
CA PHE A 71 8.61 -7.28 -3.77
C PHE A 71 8.07 -8.67 -4.13
N GLY A 72 8.07 -9.02 -5.40
CA GLY A 72 7.71 -10.36 -5.85
C GLY A 72 6.22 -10.63 -6.00
N GLY A 73 5.40 -9.60 -5.90
CA GLY A 73 3.96 -9.70 -6.09
C GLY A 73 3.48 -9.18 -7.42
N GLY A 74 2.25 -8.69 -7.47
CA GLY A 74 1.65 -8.16 -8.69
C GLY A 74 0.20 -7.78 -8.49
N GLY A 75 -0.46 -7.48 -9.59
CA GLY A 75 -1.86 -7.10 -9.61
C GLY A 75 -2.15 -6.07 -10.68
N HIS A 76 -3.14 -5.23 -10.44
CA HIS A 76 -3.54 -4.15 -11.34
C HIS A 76 -2.93 -2.83 -10.89
N ILE A 77 -2.92 -1.82 -11.78
CA ILE A 77 -2.32 -0.52 -11.50
C ILE A 77 -2.96 0.19 -10.29
N ARG A 78 -4.23 -0.10 -9.99
CA ARG A 78 -4.96 0.50 -8.86
C ARG A 78 -5.11 -0.44 -7.66
N ALA A 79 -4.81 -1.72 -7.81
CA ALA A 79 -5.01 -2.72 -6.77
C ALA A 79 -4.02 -3.87 -6.96
N ALA A 80 -3.07 -3.99 -6.06
CA ALA A 80 -2.02 -4.99 -6.13
C ALA A 80 -1.64 -5.49 -4.74
N GLY A 81 -0.84 -6.54 -4.69
CA GLY A 81 -0.42 -7.10 -3.41
C GLY A 81 0.86 -7.89 -3.52
N CYS A 82 1.48 -8.10 -2.36
CA CYS A 82 2.70 -8.89 -2.22
C CYS A 82 2.79 -9.44 -0.81
N THR A 83 3.79 -10.27 -0.56
CA THR A 83 4.10 -10.78 0.77
C THR A 83 5.50 -10.28 1.13
N MET A 84 5.65 -9.68 2.30
CA MET A 84 6.92 -9.10 2.74
C MET A 84 7.26 -9.58 4.14
N SER A 85 8.57 -9.75 4.38
CA SER A 85 9.11 -10.16 5.67
C SER A 85 9.75 -8.97 6.37
N GLY A 86 9.71 -8.97 7.70
CA GLY A 86 10.28 -7.93 8.53
C GLY A 86 9.28 -7.39 9.53
N SER A 87 9.68 -6.37 10.28
CA SER A 87 8.77 -5.66 11.15
C SER A 87 7.79 -4.82 10.33
N PRO A 88 6.64 -4.42 10.91
CA PRO A 88 5.74 -3.50 10.20
C PRO A 88 6.44 -2.21 9.75
N TYR A 89 7.37 -1.68 10.55
CA TYR A 89 8.16 -0.50 10.20
C TYR A 89 8.99 -0.72 8.95
N ASP A 90 9.70 -1.85 8.88
CA ASP A 90 10.53 -2.17 7.72
C ASP A 90 9.69 -2.27 6.45
N VAL A 91 8.56 -2.97 6.55
CA VAL A 91 7.64 -3.16 5.42
C VAL A 91 7.10 -1.83 4.94
N ILE A 92 6.59 -1.01 5.84
CA ILE A 92 6.02 0.30 5.51
C ILE A 92 7.09 1.22 4.92
N ASN A 93 8.28 1.29 5.51
CA ASN A 93 9.36 2.14 5.01
C ASN A 93 9.79 1.75 3.59
N ASN A 94 9.90 0.46 3.32
CA ASN A 94 10.25 -0.02 1.98
C ASN A 94 9.17 0.33 0.96
N LEU A 95 7.90 0.18 1.30
CA LEU A 95 6.80 0.51 0.41
C LEU A 95 6.70 2.02 0.16
N THR A 96 6.78 2.82 1.20
CA THR A 96 6.66 4.28 1.08
C THR A 96 7.79 4.89 0.27
N LEU A 97 8.98 4.31 0.30
CA LEU A 97 10.09 4.75 -0.53
C LEU A 97 9.72 4.74 -2.02
N TYR A 98 9.11 3.66 -2.50
CA TYR A 98 8.70 3.54 -3.90
C TYR A 98 7.50 4.42 -4.23
N ILE A 99 6.58 4.60 -3.29
CA ILE A 99 5.45 5.52 -3.46
C ILE A 99 5.97 6.95 -3.63
N GLU A 100 6.88 7.38 -2.76
CA GLU A 100 7.49 8.71 -2.84
C GLU A 100 8.21 8.92 -4.16
N LYS A 101 8.94 7.93 -4.64
CA LYS A 101 9.63 8.02 -5.94
C LYS A 101 8.67 8.30 -7.07
N GLN A 102 7.52 7.64 -7.10
CA GLN A 102 6.51 7.87 -8.14
C GLN A 102 5.90 9.27 -8.02
N LEU A 103 5.57 9.70 -6.81
CA LEU A 103 4.98 11.02 -6.58
C LEU A 103 5.96 12.15 -6.95
N LEU A 104 7.23 11.99 -6.62
CA LEU A 104 8.26 12.97 -6.98
C LEU A 104 8.49 13.02 -8.48
N ALA A 105 8.49 11.88 -9.16
CA ALA A 105 8.62 11.83 -10.61
C ALA A 105 7.48 12.58 -11.30
N GLU A 106 6.26 12.44 -10.81
CA GLU A 106 5.10 13.15 -11.34
C GLU A 106 5.20 14.65 -11.12
N GLU A 107 5.64 15.09 -9.94
CA GLU A 107 5.88 16.50 -9.65
C GLU A 107 6.96 17.09 -10.58
N GLU A 108 8.04 16.36 -10.83
CA GLU A 108 9.09 16.78 -11.76
C GLU A 108 8.56 16.93 -13.19
N GLU A 109 7.73 16.00 -13.65
CA GLU A 109 7.09 16.08 -14.97
C GLU A 109 6.18 17.32 -15.09
N GLU A 110 5.36 17.59 -14.07
CA GLU A 110 4.50 18.77 -14.04
C GLU A 110 5.34 20.06 -14.08
N THR A 111 6.40 20.13 -13.30
CA THR A 111 7.30 21.29 -13.27
C THR A 111 7.94 21.51 -14.65
N THR A 112 8.39 20.43 -15.30
CA THR A 112 8.99 20.49 -16.64
C THR A 112 7.98 20.99 -17.65
N GLU A 113 6.75 20.54 -17.61
CA GLU A 113 5.69 20.99 -18.51
C GLU A 113 5.36 22.46 -18.31
N GLU A 114 5.33 22.94 -17.07
CA GLU A 114 5.10 24.35 -16.76
C GLU A 114 6.21 25.25 -17.26
N GLU A 115 7.45 24.79 -17.20
CA GLU A 115 8.62 25.52 -17.69
C GLU A 115 8.71 25.56 -19.21
N ALA A 116 8.13 24.59 -19.86
CA ALA A 116 8.13 24.52 -21.32
C ALA A 116 7.13 25.48 -21.94
#